data_a21828e6b3f89cb4dfe90d34448869c7
#
_entry.id   a21828e6b3f89cb4dfe90d34448869c7
#
_cell.length_a   1.000
_cell.length_b   1.000
_cell.length_c   1.000
_cell.angle_alpha   90.00
_cell.angle_beta   90.00
_cell.angle_gamma   90.00
#
_symmetry.space_group_name_H-M   'P 1'
#
loop_
_entity.id
_entity.type
_entity.pdbx_description
1 polymer ?
#
loop_
_entity_poly.entity_id
_entity_poly.type
_entity_poly.pdbx_seq_one_letter_code
_entity_poly.pdbx_strand_id
1 'polypeptide(L)'
;AWETVEDIGKALAGEAAKVAGPIHDIHSVRVRQTAKGLVVNYHCRVDPTLDVAAVHHAVDAIERAVRLARPQVCRLVSHAEPAVPVG
;
A
#
# COMPACT_ATOMS: atom_id res chain seq x y z
N ALA A 1 9.77 20.15 -1.66
CA ALA A 1 8.31 20.20 -1.57
C ALA A 1 7.79 19.02 -0.78
N TRP A 2 6.83 19.28 0.07
CA TRP A 2 6.24 18.22 0.90
C TRP A 2 5.22 17.42 0.09
N GLU A 3 5.32 16.11 0.19
CA GLU A 3 4.31 15.25 -0.42
C GLU A 3 3.06 15.25 0.46
N THR A 4 1.91 15.43 -0.16
CA THR A 4 0.64 15.36 0.55
C THR A 4 0.21 13.92 0.72
N VAL A 5 -0.74 13.68 1.63
CA VAL A 5 -1.36 12.37 1.78
C VAL A 5 -1.97 11.92 0.44
N GLU A 6 -2.56 12.84 -0.31
CA GLU A 6 -3.13 12.56 -1.61
C GLU A 6 -2.06 12.10 -2.61
N ASP A 7 -0.91 12.77 -2.66
CA ASP A 7 0.19 12.38 -3.54
C ASP A 7 0.71 10.99 -3.22
N ILE A 8 0.89 10.70 -1.93
CA ILE A 8 1.32 9.37 -1.48
C ILE A 8 0.28 8.32 -1.85
N GLY A 9 -1.00 8.62 -1.67
CA GLY A 9 -2.09 7.73 -2.04
C GLY A 9 -2.09 7.40 -3.54
N LYS A 10 -1.86 8.39 -4.38
CA LYS A 10 -1.74 8.20 -5.83
C LYS A 10 -0.54 7.33 -6.19
N ALA A 11 0.60 7.55 -5.52
CA ALA A 11 1.80 6.75 -5.73
C ALA A 11 1.57 5.28 -5.35
N LEU A 12 0.92 5.05 -4.21
CA LEU A 12 0.54 3.70 -3.78
C LEU A 12 -0.35 3.01 -4.79
N ALA A 13 -1.40 3.69 -5.24
CA ALA A 13 -2.34 3.13 -6.21
C ALA A 13 -1.63 2.82 -7.54
N GLY A 14 -0.74 3.70 -7.98
CA GLY A 14 0.03 3.50 -9.20
C GLY A 14 0.96 2.29 -9.11
N GLU A 15 1.65 2.12 -7.99
CA GLU A 15 2.54 0.97 -7.80
C GLU A 15 1.77 -0.34 -7.64
N ALA A 16 0.62 -0.29 -6.96
CA ALA A 16 -0.25 -1.45 -6.84
C ALA A 16 -0.73 -1.92 -8.23
N ALA A 17 -1.08 -0.98 -9.11
CA ALA A 17 -1.49 -1.29 -10.47
C ALA A 17 -0.38 -1.97 -11.27
N LYS A 18 0.88 -1.55 -11.08
CA LYS A 18 2.04 -2.14 -11.76
C LYS A 18 2.30 -3.57 -11.30
N VAL A 19 2.11 -3.83 -10.03
CA VAL A 19 2.32 -5.17 -9.47
C VAL A 19 1.28 -6.15 -9.99
N ALA A 20 0.13 -5.68 -10.37
CA ALA A 20 -1.01 -6.43 -10.88
C ALA A 20 -1.31 -7.66 -9.99
N GLY A 21 -2.48 -7.83 -9.52
CA GLY A 21 -2.78 -9.01 -8.74
C GLY A 21 -3.74 -8.75 -7.60
N PRO A 22 -3.51 -9.35 -6.44
CA PRO A 22 -4.57 -9.47 -5.43
C PRO A 22 -4.91 -8.19 -4.66
N ILE A 23 -4.10 -7.12 -4.81
CA ILE A 23 -4.31 -5.90 -4.03
C ILE A 23 -5.25 -4.96 -4.77
N HIS A 24 -6.35 -4.61 -4.12
CA HIS A 24 -7.36 -3.72 -4.68
C HIS A 24 -7.73 -2.65 -3.67
N ASP A 25 -8.34 -1.58 -4.16
CA ASP A 25 -9.05 -0.61 -3.34
C ASP A 25 -8.17 -0.04 -2.22
N ILE A 26 -7.07 0.58 -2.60
CA ILE A 26 -6.20 1.29 -1.67
C ILE A 26 -6.97 2.48 -1.10
N HIS A 27 -7.13 2.52 0.21
CA HIS A 27 -7.89 3.57 0.88
C HIS A 27 -7.35 3.85 2.28
N SER A 28 -7.88 4.86 2.93
CA SER A 28 -7.51 5.26 4.30
C SER A 28 -6.00 5.43 4.46
N VAL A 29 -5.39 6.12 3.49
CA VAL A 29 -3.96 6.38 3.52
C VAL A 29 -3.66 7.42 4.60
N ARG A 30 -2.73 7.10 5.49
CA ARG A 30 -2.26 7.99 6.54
C ARG A 30 -0.75 8.08 6.49
N VAL A 31 -0.23 9.28 6.61
CA VAL A 31 1.20 9.54 6.55
C VAL A 31 1.62 10.20 7.86
N ARG A 32 2.67 9.68 8.46
CA ARG A 32 3.24 10.23 9.68
C ARG A 32 4.73 10.48 9.48
N GLN A 33 5.17 11.66 9.88
CA GLN A 33 6.60 12.00 9.87
C GLN A 33 7.26 11.43 11.12
N THR A 34 8.39 10.76 10.93
CA THR A 34 9.22 10.26 12.02
C THR A 34 10.66 10.74 11.83
N ALA A 35 11.51 10.48 12.81
CA ALA A 35 12.92 10.82 12.72
C ALA A 35 13.63 10.09 11.57
N LYS A 36 13.11 8.93 11.15
CA LYS A 36 13.69 8.12 10.09
C LYS A 36 13.07 8.37 8.72
N GLY A 37 12.02 9.16 8.65
CA GLY A 37 11.30 9.45 7.41
C GLY A 37 9.80 9.28 7.57
N LEU A 38 9.12 9.15 6.44
CA LEU A 38 7.67 9.00 6.43
C LEU A 38 7.27 7.54 6.67
N VAL A 39 6.31 7.35 7.55
CA VAL A 39 5.63 6.06 7.74
C VAL A 39 4.24 6.19 7.13
N VAL A 40 3.92 5.31 6.20
CA VAL A 40 2.65 5.31 5.49
C VAL A 40 1.84 4.10 5.91
N ASN A 41 0.63 4.33 6.40
CA ASN A 41 -0.34 3.28 6.68
C ASN A 41 -1.44 3.36 5.64
N TYR A 42 -1.90 2.21 5.17
CA TYR A 42 -3.01 2.18 4.22
C TYR A 42 -3.80 0.89 4.37
N HIS A 43 -5.05 0.94 3.96
CA HIS A 43 -5.93 -0.21 3.89
C HIS A 43 -6.10 -0.63 2.44
N CYS A 44 -6.25 -1.90 2.21
CA CYS A 44 -6.53 -2.44 0.89
C CYS A 44 -7.43 -3.66 1.01
N ARG A 45 -7.99 -4.08 -0.11
CA ARG A 45 -8.84 -5.27 -0.16
C ARG A 45 -8.16 -6.35 -0.97
N VAL A 46 -8.32 -7.59 -0.53
CA VAL A 46 -7.76 -8.76 -1.20
C VAL A 46 -8.82 -9.83 -1.30
N ASP A 47 -8.70 -10.70 -2.30
CA ASP A 47 -9.56 -11.86 -2.44
C ASP A 47 -9.39 -12.76 -1.22
N PRO A 48 -10.47 -13.07 -0.48
CA PRO A 48 -10.37 -13.86 0.74
C PRO A 48 -9.95 -15.31 0.52
N THR A 49 -9.94 -15.79 -0.72
CA THR A 49 -9.47 -17.14 -1.04
C THR A 49 -7.96 -17.23 -1.20
N LEU A 50 -7.25 -16.11 -1.25
CA LEU A 50 -5.80 -16.12 -1.36
C LEU A 50 -5.17 -16.54 -0.04
N ASP A 51 -4.04 -17.26 -0.15
CA ASP A 51 -3.30 -17.61 1.05
C ASP A 51 -2.48 -16.40 1.57
N VAL A 52 -2.07 -16.49 2.81
CA VAL A 52 -1.33 -15.41 3.47
C VAL A 52 0.01 -15.15 2.76
N ALA A 53 0.65 -16.19 2.26
CA ALA A 53 1.92 -16.05 1.56
C ALA A 53 1.78 -15.20 0.29
N ALA A 54 0.72 -15.41 -0.47
CA ALA A 54 0.46 -14.63 -1.70
C ALA A 54 0.19 -13.17 -1.37
N VAL A 55 -0.61 -12.89 -0.34
CA VAL A 55 -0.92 -11.54 0.10
C VAL A 55 0.35 -10.83 0.59
N HIS A 56 1.13 -11.50 1.41
CA HIS A 56 2.37 -10.96 1.96
C HIS A 56 3.36 -10.61 0.85
N HIS A 57 3.52 -11.50 -0.13
CA HIS A 57 4.39 -11.28 -1.28
C HIS A 57 3.98 -10.04 -2.08
N ALA A 58 2.68 -9.87 -2.32
CA ALA A 58 2.16 -8.73 -3.07
C ALA A 58 2.38 -7.41 -2.30
N VAL A 59 2.14 -7.43 -0.99
CA VAL A 59 2.36 -6.25 -0.13
C VAL A 59 3.84 -5.86 -0.11
N ASP A 60 4.73 -6.83 -0.01
CA ASP A 60 6.17 -6.58 -0.03
C ASP A 60 6.62 -5.97 -1.36
N ALA A 61 6.04 -6.42 -2.46
CA ALA A 61 6.35 -5.87 -3.78
C ALA A 61 5.93 -4.39 -3.89
N ILE A 62 4.76 -4.06 -3.36
CA ILE A 62 4.27 -2.68 -3.33
C ILE A 62 5.20 -1.83 -2.46
N GLU A 63 5.54 -2.29 -1.27
CA GLU A 63 6.43 -1.56 -0.37
C GLU A 63 7.77 -1.25 -1.05
N ARG A 64 8.36 -2.25 -1.67
CA ARG A 64 9.64 -2.07 -2.37
C ARG A 64 9.53 -1.04 -3.49
N ALA A 65 8.48 -1.12 -4.29
CA ALA A 65 8.28 -0.21 -5.41
C ALA A 65 8.06 1.23 -4.95
N VAL A 66 7.24 1.43 -3.92
CA VAL A 66 6.97 2.77 -3.39
C VAL A 66 8.23 3.37 -2.76
N ARG A 67 8.98 2.60 -2.00
CA ARG A 67 10.21 3.08 -1.37
C ARG A 67 11.27 3.46 -2.40
N LEU A 68 11.35 2.75 -3.52
CA LEU A 68 12.25 3.12 -4.62
C LEU A 68 11.81 4.42 -5.29
N ALA A 69 10.51 4.60 -5.48
CA ALA A 69 9.97 5.80 -6.12
C ALA A 69 9.94 7.00 -5.18
N ARG A 70 9.83 6.77 -3.88
CA ARG A 70 9.72 7.81 -2.85
C ARG A 70 10.68 7.51 -1.70
N PRO A 71 11.98 7.88 -1.84
CA PRO A 71 12.98 7.53 -0.82
C PRO A 71 12.71 8.09 0.58
N GLN A 72 11.90 9.14 0.68
CA GLN A 72 11.51 9.70 1.98
C GLN A 72 10.56 8.78 2.76
N VAL A 73 9.93 7.82 2.10
CA VAL A 73 9.11 6.81 2.77
C VAL A 73 10.03 5.74 3.34
N CYS A 74 10.08 5.63 4.65
CA CYS A 74 10.92 4.63 5.31
C CYS A 74 10.16 3.34 5.63
N ARG A 75 8.84 3.39 5.67
CA ARG A 75 8.03 2.21 6.00
C ARG A 75 6.62 2.33 5.46
N LEU A 76 6.10 1.22 4.92
CA LEU A 76 4.68 1.07 4.60
C LEU A 76 4.09 0.01 5.52
N VAL A 77 2.92 0.30 6.07
CA VAL A 77 2.15 -0.65 6.86
C VAL A 77 0.82 -0.86 6.14
N SER A 78 0.60 -2.07 5.67
CA SER A 78 -0.63 -2.42 4.96
C SER A 78 -1.59 -3.15 5.90
N HIS A 79 -2.86 -2.80 5.78
CA HIS A 79 -3.95 -3.46 6.47
C HIS A 79 -4.83 -4.12 5.40
N ALA A 80 -4.58 -5.39 5.16
CA ALA A 80 -5.32 -6.14 4.15
C ALA A 80 -6.67 -6.58 4.72
N GLU A 81 -7.73 -6.24 4.02
CA GLU A 81 -9.10 -6.61 4.37
C GLU A 81 -9.64 -7.55 3.30
N PRO A 82 -10.44 -8.55 3.67
CA PRO A 82 -11.06 -9.40 2.67
C PRO A 82 -12.05 -8.60 1.83
N ALA A 83 -12.00 -8.80 0.52
CA ALA A 83 -13.02 -8.26 -0.36
C ALA A 83 -14.32 -9.01 -0.11
N VAL A 84 -15.36 -8.29 0.28
CA VAL A 84 -16.65 -8.87 0.59
C VAL A 84 -17.49 -8.86 -0.67
N PRO A 85 -18.06 -10.02 -1.08
CA PRO A 85 -18.95 -10.04 -2.23
C PRO A 85 -20.15 -9.12 -1.97
N VAL A 86 -20.48 -8.32 -2.98
CA VAL A 86 -21.68 -7.49 -2.95
C VAL A 86 -22.85 -8.37 -3.36
N GLY A 87 -23.80 -8.52 -2.47
CA GLY A 87 -24.91 -9.35 -2.88
C GLY A 87 -25.90 -9.60 -1.83
#